data_ce4781197aeeaaccdfb88bb3e0d6b45c
#
_entry.id   ce4781197aeeaaccdfb88bb3e0d6b45c
#
_cell.length_a   1.000
_cell.length_b   1.000
_cell.length_c   1.000
_cell.angle_alpha   90.00
_cell.angle_beta   90.00
_cell.angle_gamma   90.00
#
_symmetry.space_group_name_H-M   'P 1'
#
loop_
_entity.id
_entity.type
_entity.pdbx_description
1 polymer ?
#
loop_
_entity_poly.entity_id
_entity_poly.type
_entity_poly.pdbx_seq_one_letter_code
_entity_poly.pdbx_strand_id
1 'polypeptide(L)'
;MAAAFWLTLPLTASAQQALADLAGNGSVLLQSPAGEIVFSLNAERPLVPASLLKIPLAQAVLTALGEDYRFETHFYQNTRGDLLVRGLGDPFLVSEEIALIAKRLAQQELQQIRRLVVDDSAFASALDLPLESGADDPYAARNSALAVNFNTVNLAWNTEQQIISAEPQTPLTEVARSLGRDLAPGQPRRVNLGSNPELGLAQVQQLFAYFLADAGIVLADDRFYREPLTDDWQLVYRHRSSRALRDILAGMLRYSNNFIANQLFLTLGAQASGYPVTTETSQEALQVQLAALYGPGFGDSPDLLFMTEGSGLGRHQRTTASGFMRVLEQFLPHADLLPVSGSALRKSGTLTGVYNYAGYFNAADGLYPFVILTNQPENTRDALLDELERLLPERGSVP
;
A
#
# COMPACT_ATOMS: atom_id res chain seq x y z
N MET A 1 -16.56 -45.53 -3.98
CA MET A 1 -15.73 -44.42 -3.54
C MET A 1 -14.38 -44.96 -3.12
N ALA A 2 -13.37 -44.87 -3.98
CA ALA A 2 -12.01 -45.31 -3.66
C ALA A 2 -11.27 -44.08 -3.09
N ALA A 3 -10.95 -44.12 -1.81
CA ALA A 3 -10.06 -43.15 -1.21
C ALA A 3 -8.65 -43.37 -1.74
N ALA A 4 -8.16 -42.46 -2.59
CA ALA A 4 -6.77 -42.44 -2.99
C ALA A 4 -5.93 -41.98 -1.78
N PHE A 5 -5.29 -42.93 -1.09
CA PHE A 5 -4.22 -42.67 -0.14
C PHE A 5 -2.99 -42.20 -0.96
N TRP A 6 -2.75 -40.91 -0.98
CA TRP A 6 -1.49 -40.38 -1.45
C TRP A 6 -0.44 -40.61 -0.34
N LEU A 7 0.46 -41.55 -0.60
CA LEU A 7 1.68 -41.71 0.17
C LEU A 7 2.53 -40.46 -0.11
N THR A 8 2.62 -39.55 0.84
CA THR A 8 3.66 -38.51 0.85
C THR A 8 5.01 -39.23 0.97
N LEU A 9 5.72 -39.37 -0.16
CA LEU A 9 7.09 -39.85 -0.10
C LEU A 9 7.89 -38.89 0.78
N PRO A 10 8.66 -39.39 1.76
CA PRO A 10 9.50 -38.52 2.57
C PRO A 10 10.48 -37.80 1.66
N LEU A 11 10.58 -36.46 1.84
CA LEU A 11 11.62 -35.66 1.18
C LEU A 11 12.96 -36.37 1.27
N THR A 12 13.68 -36.40 0.15
CA THR A 12 15.04 -36.95 0.17
C THR A 12 15.90 -36.10 1.09
N ALA A 13 16.82 -36.72 1.84
CA ALA A 13 17.74 -36.01 2.72
C ALA A 13 18.52 -34.92 1.97
N SER A 14 18.79 -35.11 0.68
CA SER A 14 19.44 -34.13 -0.19
C SER A 14 18.60 -32.89 -0.43
N ALA A 15 17.28 -33.00 -0.67
CA ALA A 15 16.40 -31.85 -0.86
C ALA A 15 16.21 -31.05 0.45
N GLN A 16 16.11 -31.75 1.58
CA GLN A 16 16.05 -31.11 2.90
C GLN A 16 17.33 -30.32 3.20
N GLN A 17 18.50 -30.89 2.89
CA GLN A 17 19.79 -30.22 3.09
C GLN A 17 19.92 -29.00 2.18
N ALA A 18 19.55 -29.10 0.89
CA ALA A 18 19.60 -27.96 -0.04
C ALA A 18 18.72 -26.79 0.44
N LEU A 19 17.50 -27.05 0.88
CA LEU A 19 16.61 -26.02 1.45
C LEU A 19 17.18 -25.41 2.74
N ALA A 20 17.79 -26.22 3.61
CA ALA A 20 18.40 -25.74 4.84
C ALA A 20 19.63 -24.86 4.56
N ASP A 21 20.48 -25.23 3.60
CA ASP A 21 21.65 -24.45 3.20
C ASP A 21 21.27 -23.11 2.58
N LEU A 22 20.25 -23.09 1.71
CA LEU A 22 19.72 -21.86 1.12
C LEU A 22 19.03 -20.94 2.12
N ALA A 23 18.28 -21.51 3.07
CA ALA A 23 17.59 -20.74 4.09
C ALA A 23 18.55 -20.15 5.13
N GLY A 24 19.68 -20.82 5.39
CA GLY A 24 20.62 -20.41 6.41
C GLY A 24 19.94 -20.22 7.78
N ASN A 25 19.89 -18.98 8.24
CA ASN A 25 19.17 -18.62 9.47
C ASN A 25 17.68 -18.28 9.25
N GLY A 26 17.17 -18.47 8.06
CA GLY A 26 15.78 -18.17 7.69
C GLY A 26 14.77 -19.19 8.23
N SER A 27 13.54 -18.95 7.86
CA SER A 27 12.38 -19.79 8.19
C SER A 27 11.60 -20.09 6.90
N VAL A 28 11.20 -21.35 6.72
CA VAL A 28 10.45 -21.79 5.54
C VAL A 28 9.32 -22.72 5.97
N LEU A 29 8.12 -22.51 5.43
CA LEU A 29 6.97 -23.36 5.67
C LEU A 29 6.17 -23.51 4.38
N LEU A 30 5.83 -24.75 4.04
CA LEU A 30 4.96 -25.13 2.91
C LEU A 30 3.89 -26.08 3.43
N GLN A 31 2.63 -25.81 3.10
CA GLN A 31 1.50 -26.68 3.42
C GLN A 31 0.79 -27.13 2.16
N SER A 32 0.11 -28.29 2.24
CA SER A 32 -0.82 -28.75 1.22
C SER A 32 -2.14 -27.97 1.28
N PRO A 33 -3.00 -28.07 0.24
CA PRO A 33 -4.36 -27.50 0.29
C PRO A 33 -5.22 -28.02 1.44
N ALA A 34 -4.88 -29.20 1.98
CA ALA A 34 -5.55 -29.81 3.14
C ALA A 34 -4.97 -29.35 4.49
N GLY A 35 -3.96 -28.48 4.49
CA GLY A 35 -3.30 -27.97 5.71
C GLY A 35 -2.20 -28.88 6.26
N GLU A 36 -1.82 -29.95 5.54
CA GLU A 36 -0.73 -30.82 5.97
C GLU A 36 0.62 -30.18 5.70
N ILE A 37 1.57 -30.28 6.63
CA ILE A 37 2.92 -29.75 6.46
C ILE A 37 3.69 -30.59 5.44
N VAL A 38 4.04 -29.98 4.29
CA VAL A 38 4.89 -30.57 3.26
C VAL A 38 6.36 -30.35 3.59
N PHE A 39 6.71 -29.13 4.02
CA PHE A 39 8.06 -28.78 4.47
C PHE A 39 8.02 -27.75 5.57
N SER A 40 8.89 -27.89 6.56
CA SER A 40 9.03 -26.95 7.69
C SER A 40 10.48 -26.84 8.13
N LEU A 41 10.96 -25.59 8.21
CA LEU A 41 12.30 -25.26 8.73
C LEU A 41 12.19 -23.99 9.59
N ASN A 42 12.57 -24.07 10.87
CA ASN A 42 12.58 -22.94 11.81
C ASN A 42 11.25 -22.16 11.84
N ALA A 43 10.10 -22.84 11.69
CA ALA A 43 8.81 -22.20 11.45
C ALA A 43 8.36 -21.24 12.57
N GLU A 44 8.87 -21.44 13.79
CA GLU A 44 8.55 -20.63 14.99
C GLU A 44 9.59 -19.50 15.23
N ARG A 45 10.53 -19.31 14.32
CA ARG A 45 11.55 -18.27 14.48
C ARG A 45 11.03 -16.89 14.10
N PRO A 46 11.03 -15.87 14.99
CA PRO A 46 10.61 -14.52 14.67
C PRO A 46 11.62 -13.83 13.75
N LEU A 47 11.16 -13.36 12.60
CA LEU A 47 11.96 -12.67 11.58
C LEU A 47 11.27 -11.39 11.10
N VAL A 48 12.02 -10.48 10.49
CA VAL A 48 11.49 -9.24 9.91
C VAL A 48 10.69 -9.56 8.65
N PRO A 49 9.39 -9.28 8.60
CA PRO A 49 8.53 -9.63 7.46
C PRO A 49 8.66 -8.67 6.27
N ALA A 50 9.08 -7.44 6.49
CA ALA A 50 9.04 -6.36 5.51
C ALA A 50 7.63 -6.23 4.88
N SER A 51 7.54 -5.95 3.59
CA SER A 51 6.28 -5.71 2.87
C SER A 51 5.33 -6.92 2.77
N LEU A 52 5.64 -8.07 3.37
CA LEU A 52 4.65 -9.13 3.54
C LEU A 52 3.47 -8.67 4.42
N LEU A 53 3.72 -7.72 5.34
CA LEU A 53 2.69 -7.15 6.22
C LEU A 53 1.52 -6.49 5.48
N LYS A 54 1.68 -6.18 4.20
CA LYS A 54 0.58 -5.69 3.37
C LYS A 54 -0.53 -6.73 3.13
N ILE A 55 -0.25 -8.03 3.33
CA ILE A 55 -1.28 -9.09 3.24
C ILE A 55 -2.23 -9.02 4.43
N PRO A 56 -1.78 -9.13 5.71
CA PRO A 56 -2.69 -9.01 6.85
C PRO A 56 -3.35 -7.63 6.93
N LEU A 57 -2.68 -6.54 6.51
CA LEU A 57 -3.31 -5.23 6.40
C LEU A 57 -4.47 -5.26 5.40
N ALA A 58 -4.25 -5.82 4.20
CA ALA A 58 -5.30 -5.90 3.17
C ALA A 58 -6.53 -6.64 3.69
N GLN A 59 -6.34 -7.75 4.41
CA GLN A 59 -7.45 -8.49 5.01
C GLN A 59 -8.15 -7.70 6.11
N ALA A 60 -7.41 -7.04 6.99
CA ALA A 60 -7.99 -6.21 8.05
C ALA A 60 -8.85 -5.09 7.48
N VAL A 61 -8.37 -4.42 6.43
CA VAL A 61 -9.10 -3.33 5.77
C VAL A 61 -10.32 -3.84 4.99
N LEU A 62 -10.21 -4.98 4.28
CA LEU A 62 -11.35 -5.62 3.61
C LEU A 62 -12.44 -6.00 4.61
N THR A 63 -12.08 -6.55 5.75
CA THR A 63 -13.03 -6.93 6.80
C THR A 63 -13.70 -5.72 7.42
N ALA A 64 -12.96 -4.63 7.65
CA ALA A 64 -13.48 -3.43 8.31
C ALA A 64 -14.38 -2.58 7.38
N LEU A 65 -14.06 -2.49 6.09
CA LEU A 65 -14.67 -1.55 5.17
C LEU A 65 -15.52 -2.21 4.07
N GLY A 66 -15.23 -3.47 3.73
CA GLY A 66 -15.81 -4.15 2.56
C GLY A 66 -15.10 -3.83 1.25
N GLU A 67 -15.18 -4.74 0.28
CA GLU A 67 -14.45 -4.63 -1.00
C GLU A 67 -14.90 -3.47 -1.90
N ASP A 68 -16.17 -3.09 -1.82
CA ASP A 68 -16.78 -2.00 -2.60
C ASP A 68 -16.61 -0.61 -1.98
N TYR A 69 -15.95 -0.52 -0.81
CA TYR A 69 -15.71 0.77 -0.16
C TYR A 69 -15.00 1.75 -1.10
N ARG A 70 -15.44 3.01 -1.06
CA ARG A 70 -14.86 4.09 -1.86
C ARG A 70 -14.49 5.26 -0.97
N PHE A 71 -13.26 5.70 -1.08
CA PHE A 71 -12.77 6.87 -0.37
C PHE A 71 -13.51 8.12 -0.81
N GLU A 72 -13.56 9.11 0.06
CA GLU A 72 -14.22 10.39 -0.20
C GLU A 72 -13.25 11.56 -0.04
N THR A 73 -13.44 12.58 -0.89
CA THR A 73 -12.85 13.92 -0.75
C THR A 73 -13.99 14.92 -0.71
N HIS A 74 -14.01 15.77 0.31
CA HIS A 74 -15.13 16.68 0.54
C HIS A 74 -14.79 18.10 0.13
N PHE A 75 -15.78 18.80 -0.43
CA PHE A 75 -15.68 20.17 -0.91
C PHE A 75 -16.68 21.04 -0.19
N TYR A 76 -16.21 22.17 0.36
CA TYR A 76 -17.02 23.09 1.11
C TYR A 76 -16.88 24.48 0.50
N GLN A 77 -17.91 25.30 0.62
CA GLN A 77 -17.90 26.69 0.20
C GLN A 77 -18.34 27.58 1.35
N ASN A 78 -17.75 28.77 1.48
CA ASN A 78 -18.17 29.79 2.44
C ASN A 78 -18.88 30.95 1.74
N THR A 79 -19.48 31.83 2.50
CA THR A 79 -20.23 33.00 1.99
C THR A 79 -19.36 34.01 1.23
N ARG A 80 -18.02 33.91 1.33
CA ARG A 80 -17.08 34.76 0.59
C ARG A 80 -16.75 34.21 -0.81
N GLY A 81 -17.25 33.01 -1.14
CA GLY A 81 -16.96 32.33 -2.41
C GLY A 81 -15.62 31.60 -2.44
N ASP A 82 -15.06 31.26 -1.26
CA ASP A 82 -13.90 30.36 -1.20
C ASP A 82 -14.34 28.92 -1.33
N LEU A 83 -13.52 28.08 -1.95
CA LEU A 83 -13.69 26.63 -2.01
C LEU A 83 -12.63 25.95 -1.14
N LEU A 84 -13.06 25.12 -0.19
CA LEU A 84 -12.18 24.30 0.63
C LEU A 84 -12.24 22.84 0.17
N VAL A 85 -11.07 22.25 -0.04
CA VAL A 85 -10.89 20.82 -0.35
C VAL A 85 -10.40 20.13 0.92
N ARG A 86 -11.23 19.28 1.50
CA ARG A 86 -10.88 18.48 2.67
C ARG A 86 -10.55 17.05 2.29
N GLY A 87 -9.32 16.63 2.56
CA GLY A 87 -8.90 15.25 2.44
C GLY A 87 -9.31 14.41 3.65
N LEU A 88 -9.69 13.16 3.38
CA LEU A 88 -10.04 12.17 4.40
C LEU A 88 -9.18 10.91 4.28
N GLY A 89 -8.01 11.01 3.63
CA GLY A 89 -7.05 9.93 3.50
C GLY A 89 -7.22 9.07 2.26
N ASP A 90 -7.85 9.56 1.17
CA ASP A 90 -7.93 8.82 -0.09
C ASP A 90 -6.52 8.45 -0.59
N PRO A 91 -6.15 7.15 -0.64
CA PRO A 91 -4.84 6.72 -1.09
C PRO A 91 -4.67 6.81 -2.60
N PHE A 92 -5.76 7.09 -3.36
CA PHE A 92 -5.77 7.04 -4.82
C PHE A 92 -6.32 8.32 -5.47
N LEU A 93 -6.21 9.48 -4.78
CA LEU A 93 -6.51 10.78 -5.34
C LEU A 93 -5.42 11.15 -6.36
N VAL A 94 -5.61 10.73 -7.62
CA VAL A 94 -4.68 10.97 -8.72
C VAL A 94 -5.17 12.09 -9.63
N SER A 95 -4.34 12.55 -10.57
CA SER A 95 -4.67 13.65 -11.48
C SER A 95 -5.97 13.42 -12.26
N GLU A 96 -6.24 12.18 -12.65
CA GLU A 96 -7.48 11.79 -13.34
C GLU A 96 -8.72 11.95 -12.45
N GLU A 97 -8.61 11.63 -11.16
CA GLU A 97 -9.69 11.88 -10.19
C GLU A 97 -9.95 13.38 -10.00
N ILE A 98 -8.87 14.19 -9.93
CA ILE A 98 -9.01 15.65 -9.82
C ILE A 98 -9.68 16.22 -11.07
N ALA A 99 -9.34 15.74 -12.26
CA ALA A 99 -10.01 16.14 -13.48
C ALA A 99 -11.50 15.79 -13.50
N LEU A 100 -11.88 14.61 -12.96
CA LEU A 100 -13.29 14.22 -12.79
C LEU A 100 -14.01 15.13 -11.79
N ILE A 101 -13.38 15.43 -10.66
CA ILE A 101 -13.90 16.34 -9.63
C ILE A 101 -14.17 17.72 -10.24
N ALA A 102 -13.20 18.29 -10.92
CA ALA A 102 -13.33 19.62 -11.55
C ALA A 102 -14.50 19.68 -12.53
N LYS A 103 -14.66 18.66 -13.39
CA LYS A 103 -15.80 18.54 -14.30
C LYS A 103 -17.13 18.46 -13.56
N ARG A 104 -17.21 17.74 -12.44
CA ARG A 104 -18.41 17.62 -11.62
C ARG A 104 -18.77 18.95 -10.95
N LEU A 105 -17.79 19.66 -10.41
CA LEU A 105 -18.00 20.98 -9.83
C LEU A 105 -18.51 21.98 -10.87
N ALA A 106 -17.95 21.99 -12.10
CA ALA A 106 -18.42 22.82 -13.20
C ALA A 106 -19.87 22.49 -13.61
N GLN A 107 -20.27 21.22 -13.60
CA GLN A 107 -21.64 20.77 -13.85
C GLN A 107 -22.63 21.23 -12.77
N GLN A 108 -22.18 21.56 -11.57
CA GLN A 108 -22.98 22.14 -10.48
C GLN A 108 -23.02 23.67 -10.53
N GLU A 109 -22.73 24.25 -11.70
CA GLU A 109 -22.77 25.70 -11.96
C GLU A 109 -21.74 26.50 -11.15
N LEU A 110 -20.70 25.86 -10.59
CA LEU A 110 -19.58 26.55 -9.98
C LEU A 110 -18.71 27.17 -11.09
N GLN A 111 -18.87 28.47 -11.34
CA GLN A 111 -18.15 29.17 -12.42
C GLN A 111 -16.93 29.94 -11.91
N GLN A 112 -16.96 30.39 -10.66
CA GLN A 112 -15.91 31.19 -10.09
C GLN A 112 -15.73 30.86 -8.59
N ILE A 113 -14.49 30.80 -8.16
CA ILE A 113 -14.08 30.71 -6.74
C ILE A 113 -13.11 31.84 -6.44
N ARG A 114 -13.19 32.40 -5.25
CA ARG A 114 -12.30 33.47 -4.81
C ARG A 114 -10.93 32.91 -4.44
N ARG A 115 -10.88 31.92 -3.53
CA ARG A 115 -9.66 31.23 -3.08
C ARG A 115 -9.90 29.72 -3.07
N LEU A 116 -8.86 28.98 -3.38
CA LEU A 116 -8.81 27.53 -3.16
C LEU A 116 -8.04 27.26 -1.86
N VAL A 117 -8.72 26.65 -0.91
CA VAL A 117 -8.18 26.34 0.42
C VAL A 117 -8.03 24.83 0.56
N VAL A 118 -6.92 24.35 1.12
CA VAL A 118 -6.67 22.93 1.37
C VAL A 118 -6.74 22.63 2.87
N ASP A 119 -7.40 21.54 3.23
CA ASP A 119 -7.55 21.05 4.60
C ASP A 119 -7.10 19.59 4.72
N ASP A 120 -6.03 19.36 5.45
CA ASP A 120 -5.48 18.04 5.79
C ASP A 120 -5.64 17.69 7.29
N SER A 121 -6.46 18.44 8.01
CA SER A 121 -6.62 18.31 9.47
C SER A 121 -7.31 17.02 9.93
N ALA A 122 -7.80 16.19 8.99
CA ALA A 122 -8.34 14.87 9.31
C ALA A 122 -7.26 13.89 9.82
N PHE A 123 -5.99 14.14 9.52
CA PHE A 123 -4.88 13.42 10.15
C PHE A 123 -4.11 14.35 11.09
N ALA A 124 -3.55 13.79 12.16
CA ALA A 124 -2.68 14.54 13.05
C ALA A 124 -1.48 15.12 12.28
N SER A 125 -1.03 16.30 12.69
CA SER A 125 0.07 17.02 12.03
C SER A 125 1.40 16.26 12.09
N ALA A 126 1.60 15.44 13.12
CA ALA A 126 2.75 14.56 13.31
C ALA A 126 2.26 13.11 13.29
N LEU A 127 2.66 12.34 12.27
CA LEU A 127 2.44 10.91 12.18
C LEU A 127 3.78 10.22 12.41
N ASP A 128 3.86 9.36 13.42
CA ASP A 128 5.04 8.54 13.69
C ASP A 128 5.01 7.28 12.83
N LEU A 129 5.33 7.46 11.55
CA LEU A 129 5.45 6.38 10.57
C LEU A 129 6.91 6.22 10.16
N PRO A 130 7.41 4.99 9.99
CA PRO A 130 8.78 4.77 9.59
C PRO A 130 9.02 5.33 8.19
N LEU A 131 10.04 6.18 8.09
CA LEU A 131 10.55 6.67 6.81
C LEU A 131 11.92 6.03 6.60
N GLU A 132 12.15 5.37 5.47
CA GLU A 132 13.49 4.99 5.10
C GLU A 132 14.33 6.23 4.75
N SER A 133 15.61 6.17 5.09
CA SER A 133 16.58 7.25 4.86
C SER A 133 16.95 7.36 3.38
N GLY A 134 16.22 8.18 2.65
CA GLY A 134 16.52 8.58 1.29
C GLY A 134 15.54 9.72 0.94
N ALA A 135 16.01 10.98 0.99
CA ALA A 135 15.12 12.14 0.93
C ALA A 135 14.21 12.18 -0.31
N ASP A 136 14.59 11.50 -1.41
CA ASP A 136 13.92 11.62 -2.70
C ASP A 136 13.21 10.34 -3.16
N ASP A 137 13.34 9.24 -2.43
CA ASP A 137 12.78 7.97 -2.84
C ASP A 137 11.25 7.93 -2.77
N PRO A 138 10.55 7.51 -3.83
CA PRO A 138 9.08 7.54 -3.87
C PRO A 138 8.43 6.60 -2.83
N TYR A 139 9.14 5.57 -2.37
CA TYR A 139 8.63 4.67 -1.33
C TYR A 139 8.69 5.27 0.09
N ALA A 140 9.38 6.41 0.26
CA ALA A 140 9.42 7.19 1.50
C ALA A 140 8.45 8.38 1.48
N ALA A 141 7.51 8.43 0.55
CA ALA A 141 6.54 9.51 0.44
C ALA A 141 5.68 9.62 1.71
N ARG A 142 5.58 10.86 2.24
CA ARG A 142 4.83 11.17 3.47
C ARG A 142 3.33 10.95 3.29
N ASN A 143 2.69 10.34 4.27
CA ASN A 143 1.24 10.24 4.35
C ASN A 143 0.61 11.57 4.83
N SER A 144 -0.59 11.86 4.33
CA SER A 144 -1.39 13.04 4.67
C SER A 144 -2.87 12.74 4.44
N ALA A 145 -3.76 13.42 5.16
CA ALA A 145 -5.19 13.32 4.91
C ALA A 145 -5.56 13.81 3.51
N LEU A 146 -4.80 14.78 2.97
CA LEU A 146 -4.94 15.30 1.62
C LEU A 146 -3.61 15.21 0.87
N ALA A 147 -3.49 14.26 -0.02
CA ALA A 147 -2.33 14.04 -0.87
C ALA A 147 -2.76 13.61 -2.27
N VAL A 148 -1.96 13.92 -3.28
CA VAL A 148 -2.23 13.58 -4.68
C VAL A 148 -1.08 12.79 -5.28
N ASN A 149 -1.38 11.88 -6.23
CA ASN A 149 -0.39 11.09 -6.96
C ASN A 149 0.61 10.39 -6.01
N PHE A 150 0.09 9.83 -4.88
CA PHE A 150 0.89 9.15 -3.84
C PHE A 150 1.92 10.07 -3.16
N ASN A 151 1.64 11.36 -3.10
CA ASN A 151 2.53 12.41 -2.60
C ASN A 151 3.91 12.42 -3.31
N THR A 152 3.88 12.22 -4.62
CA THR A 152 5.05 12.16 -5.50
C THR A 152 4.83 12.98 -6.78
N VAL A 153 5.92 13.30 -7.47
CA VAL A 153 5.92 13.80 -8.84
C VAL A 153 6.77 12.90 -9.73
N ASN A 154 6.37 12.72 -10.99
CA ASN A 154 7.14 11.94 -11.95
C ASN A 154 7.67 12.87 -13.04
N LEU A 155 8.99 13.00 -13.12
CA LEU A 155 9.68 13.98 -13.93
C LEU A 155 10.45 13.30 -15.07
N ALA A 156 10.48 13.99 -16.21
CA ALA A 156 11.32 13.62 -17.36
C ALA A 156 11.95 14.88 -17.94
N TRP A 157 12.83 14.70 -18.92
CA TRP A 157 13.45 15.78 -19.68
C TRP A 157 13.15 15.59 -21.16
N ASN A 158 12.77 16.67 -21.81
CA ASN A 158 12.59 16.68 -23.25
C ASN A 158 13.97 16.76 -23.98
N THR A 159 13.94 16.77 -25.30
CA THR A 159 15.16 16.87 -26.13
C THR A 159 15.94 18.18 -25.94
N GLU A 160 15.28 19.22 -25.42
CA GLU A 160 15.89 20.52 -25.13
C GLU A 160 16.40 20.62 -23.68
N GLN A 161 16.46 19.50 -22.96
CA GLN A 161 16.86 19.41 -21.55
C GLN A 161 15.95 20.21 -20.60
N GLN A 162 14.70 20.44 -20.99
CA GLN A 162 13.71 21.06 -20.11
C GLN A 162 12.96 20.01 -19.32
N ILE A 163 12.65 20.34 -18.06
CA ILE A 163 11.86 19.49 -17.19
C ILE A 163 10.42 19.44 -17.69
N ILE A 164 9.88 18.23 -17.82
CA ILE A 164 8.49 17.96 -18.17
C ILE A 164 7.90 16.93 -17.20
N SER A 165 6.58 16.84 -17.15
CA SER A 165 5.92 15.71 -16.49
C SER A 165 6.17 14.44 -17.29
N ALA A 166 6.55 13.35 -16.61
CA ALA A 166 6.64 12.01 -17.22
C ALA A 166 5.26 11.33 -17.34
N GLU A 167 4.21 11.95 -16.81
CA GLU A 167 2.82 11.47 -16.85
C GLU A 167 1.99 12.45 -17.69
N PRO A 168 1.56 12.08 -18.92
CA PRO A 168 0.86 12.99 -19.83
C PRO A 168 -0.42 13.61 -19.26
N GLN A 169 -1.11 12.87 -18.34
CA GLN A 169 -2.34 13.31 -17.69
C GLN A 169 -2.09 14.27 -16.50
N THR A 170 -0.84 14.42 -16.07
CA THR A 170 -0.46 15.26 -14.92
C THR A 170 0.29 16.50 -15.41
N PRO A 171 -0.25 17.72 -15.22
CA PRO A 171 0.45 18.94 -15.60
C PRO A 171 1.73 19.15 -14.78
N LEU A 172 2.73 19.79 -15.38
CA LEU A 172 3.94 20.19 -14.66
C LEU A 172 3.65 21.44 -13.82
N THR A 173 3.52 21.23 -12.51
CA THR A 173 3.31 22.31 -11.53
C THR A 173 4.61 23.05 -11.21
N GLU A 174 4.54 24.21 -10.52
CA GLU A 174 5.73 24.90 -10.03
C GLU A 174 6.46 24.10 -8.92
N VAL A 175 5.71 23.38 -8.09
CA VAL A 175 6.29 22.43 -7.10
C VAL A 175 7.10 21.36 -7.82
N ALA A 176 6.53 20.70 -8.82
CA ALA A 176 7.22 19.68 -9.60
C ALA A 176 8.45 20.25 -10.34
N ARG A 177 8.33 21.44 -10.92
CA ARG A 177 9.42 22.14 -11.59
C ARG A 177 10.56 22.48 -10.62
N SER A 178 10.24 22.94 -9.41
CA SER A 178 11.25 23.28 -8.40
C SER A 178 12.09 22.08 -8.00
N LEU A 179 11.42 20.95 -7.72
CA LEU A 179 12.10 19.68 -7.39
C LEU A 179 12.98 19.16 -8.52
N GLY A 180 12.54 19.35 -9.78
CA GLY A 180 13.30 18.92 -10.93
C GLY A 180 14.59 19.73 -11.19
N ARG A 181 14.71 20.97 -10.69
CA ARG A 181 15.90 21.81 -10.85
C ARG A 181 17.14 21.21 -10.20
N ASP A 182 16.96 20.48 -9.11
CA ASP A 182 18.05 19.88 -8.35
C ASP A 182 18.41 18.47 -8.85
N LEU A 183 17.70 17.97 -9.86
CA LEU A 183 17.92 16.66 -10.44
C LEU A 183 18.71 16.76 -11.75
N ALA A 184 19.70 15.89 -11.92
CA ALA A 184 20.41 15.78 -13.18
C ALA A 184 19.50 15.22 -14.29
N PRO A 185 19.56 15.73 -15.53
CA PRO A 185 18.85 15.15 -16.66
C PRO A 185 19.22 13.67 -16.85
N GLY A 186 18.22 12.86 -17.19
CA GLY A 186 18.42 11.42 -17.35
C GLY A 186 17.11 10.68 -17.65
N GLN A 187 17.02 9.43 -17.21
CA GLN A 187 15.81 8.64 -17.32
C GLN A 187 14.68 9.28 -16.50
N PRO A 188 13.40 9.07 -16.87
CA PRO A 188 12.26 9.52 -16.09
C PRO A 188 12.40 9.07 -14.63
N ARG A 189 12.15 9.98 -13.71
CA ARG A 189 12.32 9.72 -12.28
C ARG A 189 11.11 10.19 -11.49
N ARG A 190 10.57 9.26 -10.69
CA ARG A 190 9.57 9.60 -9.67
C ARG A 190 10.31 10.00 -8.38
N VAL A 191 9.93 11.13 -7.81
CA VAL A 191 10.47 11.64 -6.54
C VAL A 191 9.34 11.95 -5.58
N ASN A 192 9.57 11.78 -4.28
CA ASN A 192 8.61 12.19 -3.27
C ASN A 192 8.64 13.73 -3.07
N LEU A 193 7.61 14.27 -2.42
CA LEU A 193 7.50 15.72 -2.14
C LEU A 193 8.26 16.14 -0.87
N GLY A 194 9.10 15.26 -0.31
CA GLY A 194 9.94 15.54 0.84
C GLY A 194 9.20 15.52 2.18
N SER A 195 9.92 15.93 3.22
CA SER A 195 9.40 15.94 4.61
C SER A 195 8.55 17.16 4.94
N ASN A 196 8.62 18.23 4.11
CA ASN A 196 7.81 19.44 4.32
C ASN A 196 6.35 19.20 3.89
N PRO A 197 5.38 19.14 4.82
CA PRO A 197 3.98 18.91 4.50
C PRO A 197 3.37 20.01 3.60
N GLU A 198 3.86 21.24 3.70
CA GLU A 198 3.35 22.35 2.88
C GLU A 198 3.65 22.15 1.39
N LEU A 199 4.76 21.49 1.05
CA LEU A 199 5.10 21.21 -0.35
C LEU A 199 4.10 20.24 -0.99
N GLY A 200 3.71 19.19 -0.24
CA GLY A 200 2.67 18.24 -0.68
C GLY A 200 1.32 18.94 -0.89
N LEU A 201 0.91 19.79 0.06
CA LEU A 201 -0.36 20.52 -0.03
C LEU A 201 -0.34 21.59 -1.12
N ALA A 202 0.80 22.27 -1.36
CA ALA A 202 0.96 23.18 -2.48
C ALA A 202 0.83 22.44 -3.84
N GLN A 203 1.37 21.21 -3.94
CA GLN A 203 1.17 20.36 -5.11
C GLN A 203 -0.31 20.03 -5.33
N VAL A 204 -1.04 19.68 -4.25
CA VAL A 204 -2.49 19.46 -4.30
C VAL A 204 -3.20 20.70 -4.85
N GLN A 205 -2.94 21.85 -4.25
CA GLN A 205 -3.59 23.10 -4.62
C GLN A 205 -3.30 23.47 -6.09
N GLN A 206 -2.06 23.34 -6.56
CA GLN A 206 -1.70 23.66 -7.94
C GLN A 206 -2.35 22.72 -8.94
N LEU A 207 -2.48 21.41 -8.63
CA LEU A 207 -3.19 20.47 -9.50
C LEU A 207 -4.69 20.76 -9.54
N PHE A 208 -5.32 21.03 -8.40
CA PHE A 208 -6.72 21.45 -8.40
C PHE A 208 -6.95 22.75 -9.15
N ALA A 209 -6.09 23.77 -8.96
CA ALA A 209 -6.19 25.03 -9.70
C ALA A 209 -6.11 24.83 -11.21
N TYR A 210 -5.18 23.98 -11.66
CA TYR A 210 -5.06 23.64 -13.08
C TYR A 210 -6.33 22.99 -13.64
N PHE A 211 -6.83 21.91 -12.99
CA PHE A 211 -7.98 21.17 -13.50
C PHE A 211 -9.30 21.94 -13.36
N LEU A 212 -9.43 22.79 -12.35
CA LEU A 212 -10.58 23.70 -12.22
C LEU A 212 -10.60 24.71 -13.37
N ALA A 213 -9.44 25.29 -13.72
CA ALA A 213 -9.33 26.19 -14.87
C ALA A 213 -9.61 25.46 -16.19
N ASP A 214 -9.10 24.25 -16.38
CA ASP A 214 -9.37 23.39 -17.55
C ASP A 214 -10.88 23.07 -17.69
N ALA A 215 -11.59 22.95 -16.57
CA ALA A 215 -13.05 22.77 -16.53
C ALA A 215 -13.85 24.07 -16.66
N GLY A 216 -13.20 25.23 -16.85
CA GLY A 216 -13.82 26.53 -17.02
C GLY A 216 -14.17 27.28 -15.74
N ILE A 217 -13.65 26.82 -14.57
CA ILE A 217 -13.88 27.48 -13.29
C ILE A 217 -12.74 28.49 -13.05
N VAL A 218 -13.11 29.78 -12.86
CA VAL A 218 -12.14 30.84 -12.64
C VAL A 218 -11.72 30.92 -11.19
N LEU A 219 -10.41 30.85 -10.92
CA LEU A 219 -9.82 31.09 -9.60
C LEU A 219 -9.31 32.56 -9.54
N ALA A 220 -9.88 33.37 -8.63
CA ALA A 220 -9.54 34.79 -8.54
C ALA A 220 -8.24 35.07 -7.80
N ASP A 221 -7.86 34.19 -6.86
CA ASP A 221 -6.62 34.28 -6.08
C ASP A 221 -5.96 32.90 -6.01
N ASP A 222 -4.80 32.75 -6.65
CA ASP A 222 -4.07 31.51 -6.81
C ASP A 222 -3.00 31.25 -5.71
N ARG A 223 -2.91 32.13 -4.72
CA ARG A 223 -1.99 31.96 -3.59
C ARG A 223 -2.33 30.71 -2.80
N PHE A 224 -1.33 30.15 -2.13
CA PHE A 224 -1.48 28.98 -1.28
C PHE A 224 -2.23 29.33 0.02
N TYR A 225 -3.31 28.59 0.33
CA TYR A 225 -4.11 28.72 1.54
C TYR A 225 -4.31 27.34 2.16
N ARG A 226 -3.95 27.19 3.43
CA ARG A 226 -4.18 26.00 4.25
C ARG A 226 -4.93 26.43 5.51
N GLU A 227 -6.16 25.99 5.65
CA GLU A 227 -7.02 26.30 6.81
C GLU A 227 -7.83 25.04 7.17
N PRO A 228 -8.04 24.72 8.45
CA PRO A 228 -8.91 23.64 8.85
C PRO A 228 -10.38 24.01 8.59
N LEU A 229 -11.23 22.98 8.40
CA LEU A 229 -12.67 23.17 8.32
C LEU A 229 -13.23 23.76 9.61
N THR A 230 -14.05 24.80 9.51
CA THR A 230 -14.77 25.48 10.60
C THR A 230 -16.26 25.55 10.30
N ASP A 231 -17.08 26.05 11.23
CA ASP A 231 -18.55 26.06 11.12
C ASP A 231 -19.10 27.03 10.05
N ASP A 232 -18.29 27.96 9.53
CA ASP A 232 -18.68 28.90 8.47
C ASP A 232 -18.61 28.32 7.06
N TRP A 233 -18.21 27.07 6.91
CA TRP A 233 -18.14 26.35 5.66
C TRP A 233 -19.35 25.43 5.47
N GLN A 234 -19.92 25.45 4.28
CA GLN A 234 -21.04 24.57 3.89
C GLN A 234 -20.56 23.51 2.90
N LEU A 235 -20.92 22.26 3.15
CA LEU A 235 -20.64 21.16 2.25
C LEU A 235 -21.41 21.34 0.92
N VAL A 236 -20.69 21.43 -0.20
CA VAL A 236 -21.28 21.60 -1.54
C VAL A 236 -21.13 20.35 -2.39
N TYR A 237 -20.07 19.55 -2.18
CA TYR A 237 -19.85 18.33 -2.98
C TYR A 237 -19.07 17.28 -2.18
N ARG A 238 -19.46 16.02 -2.34
CA ARG A 238 -18.70 14.85 -1.90
C ARG A 238 -18.28 14.07 -3.13
N HIS A 239 -16.99 14.01 -3.37
CA HIS A 239 -16.44 13.11 -4.38
C HIS A 239 -16.26 11.73 -3.77
N ARG A 240 -16.75 10.70 -4.45
CA ARG A 240 -16.43 9.30 -4.16
C ARG A 240 -15.46 8.80 -5.22
N SER A 241 -14.33 8.29 -4.78
CA SER A 241 -13.27 7.75 -5.65
C SER A 241 -13.83 6.80 -6.70
N SER A 242 -13.36 6.89 -7.93
CA SER A 242 -13.74 5.96 -9.01
C SER A 242 -13.24 4.53 -8.75
N ARG A 243 -12.27 4.36 -7.85
CA ARG A 243 -11.69 3.08 -7.48
C ARG A 243 -12.34 2.51 -6.23
N ALA A 244 -12.72 1.24 -6.29
CA ALA A 244 -13.13 0.47 -5.12
C ALA A 244 -11.90 0.04 -4.31
N LEU A 245 -12.10 -0.24 -3.02
CA LEU A 245 -11.03 -0.71 -2.13
C LEU A 245 -10.29 -1.92 -2.70
N ARG A 246 -11.03 -2.88 -3.29
CA ARG A 246 -10.44 -4.07 -3.90
C ARG A 246 -9.40 -3.72 -4.98
N ASP A 247 -9.69 -2.75 -5.85
CA ASP A 247 -8.75 -2.30 -6.89
C ASP A 247 -7.51 -1.64 -6.29
N ILE A 248 -7.71 -0.84 -5.24
CA ILE A 248 -6.63 -0.16 -4.51
C ILE A 248 -5.71 -1.19 -3.85
N LEU A 249 -6.28 -2.23 -3.21
CA LEU A 249 -5.54 -3.31 -2.59
C LEU A 249 -4.74 -4.13 -3.59
N ALA A 250 -5.34 -4.47 -4.75
CA ALA A 250 -4.63 -5.16 -5.83
C ALA A 250 -3.42 -4.35 -6.30
N GLY A 251 -3.57 -3.02 -6.47
CA GLY A 251 -2.48 -2.10 -6.79
C GLY A 251 -1.42 -2.04 -5.70
N MET A 252 -1.82 -1.91 -4.44
CA MET A 252 -0.91 -1.91 -3.29
C MET A 252 -0.06 -3.18 -3.21
N LEU A 253 -0.68 -4.35 -3.35
CA LEU A 253 0.00 -5.63 -3.28
C LEU A 253 0.94 -5.85 -4.48
N ARG A 254 0.48 -5.49 -5.70
CA ARG A 254 1.25 -5.63 -6.93
C ARG A 254 2.52 -4.79 -6.96
N TYR A 255 2.39 -3.50 -6.62
CA TYR A 255 3.50 -2.54 -6.67
C TYR A 255 4.21 -2.36 -5.33
N SER A 256 3.75 -3.07 -4.31
CA SER A 256 4.26 -2.94 -2.92
C SER A 256 4.26 -1.50 -2.40
N ASN A 257 3.24 -0.73 -2.74
CA ASN A 257 3.17 0.71 -2.47
C ASN A 257 3.03 0.99 -0.97
N ASN A 258 4.02 1.66 -0.38
CA ASN A 258 4.06 1.98 1.05
C ASN A 258 3.12 3.11 1.42
N PHE A 259 2.99 4.12 0.55
CA PHE A 259 2.06 5.23 0.77
C PHE A 259 0.62 4.72 0.89
N ILE A 260 0.16 3.89 -0.06
CA ILE A 260 -1.18 3.28 0.00
C ILE A 260 -1.34 2.46 1.28
N ALA A 261 -0.35 1.62 1.62
CA ALA A 261 -0.42 0.77 2.81
C ALA A 261 -0.62 1.60 4.10
N ASN A 262 0.16 2.65 4.28
CA ASN A 262 0.03 3.49 5.48
C ASN A 262 -1.22 4.40 5.44
N GLN A 263 -1.72 4.81 4.27
CA GLN A 263 -3.04 5.47 4.17
C GLN A 263 -4.16 4.53 4.64
N LEU A 264 -4.13 3.25 4.23
CA LEU A 264 -5.10 2.25 4.65
C LEU A 264 -5.01 1.92 6.14
N PHE A 265 -3.78 1.86 6.68
CA PHE A 265 -3.54 1.74 8.12
C PHE A 265 -4.18 2.91 8.90
N LEU A 266 -3.96 4.15 8.46
CA LEU A 266 -4.58 5.34 9.06
C LEU A 266 -6.11 5.33 8.89
N THR A 267 -6.62 4.79 7.79
CA THR A 267 -8.07 4.65 7.57
C THR A 267 -8.72 3.70 8.58
N LEU A 268 -8.04 2.64 9.01
CA LEU A 268 -8.55 1.78 10.10
C LEU A 268 -8.70 2.58 11.41
N GLY A 269 -7.73 3.43 11.72
CA GLY A 269 -7.84 4.34 12.88
C GLY A 269 -9.00 5.31 12.75
N ALA A 270 -9.18 5.92 11.57
CA ALA A 270 -10.30 6.82 11.30
C ALA A 270 -11.66 6.12 11.42
N GLN A 271 -11.76 4.88 10.96
CA GLN A 271 -12.97 4.08 11.07
C GLN A 271 -13.32 3.72 12.52
N ALA A 272 -12.32 3.46 13.34
CA ALA A 272 -12.51 3.06 14.74
C ALA A 272 -12.73 4.25 15.68
N SER A 273 -12.05 5.38 15.47
CA SER A 273 -11.97 6.50 16.43
C SER A 273 -12.44 7.85 15.85
N GLY A 274 -12.70 7.92 14.53
CA GLY A 274 -13.02 9.20 13.86
C GLY A 274 -11.78 10.05 13.58
N TYR A 275 -12.02 11.32 13.27
CA TYR A 275 -10.96 12.29 12.95
C TYR A 275 -10.78 13.31 14.09
N PRO A 276 -9.58 13.84 14.33
CA PRO A 276 -8.34 13.53 13.62
C PRO A 276 -7.76 12.17 14.04
N VAL A 277 -7.20 11.44 13.07
CA VAL A 277 -6.56 10.16 13.32
C VAL A 277 -5.07 10.33 13.65
N THR A 278 -4.55 9.48 14.53
CA THR A 278 -3.12 9.41 14.89
C THR A 278 -2.55 8.02 14.55
N THR A 279 -1.24 7.88 14.63
CA THR A 279 -0.58 6.58 14.47
C THR A 279 -1.01 5.60 15.56
N GLU A 280 -1.15 6.08 16.80
CA GLU A 280 -1.52 5.29 17.97
C GLU A 280 -2.93 4.71 17.81
N THR A 281 -3.93 5.54 17.47
CA THR A 281 -5.31 5.07 17.26
C THR A 281 -5.39 4.09 16.10
N SER A 282 -4.55 4.26 15.08
CA SER A 282 -4.46 3.35 13.94
C SER A 282 -3.81 2.01 14.30
N GLN A 283 -2.79 2.04 15.15
CA GLN A 283 -2.15 0.81 15.65
C GLN A 283 -3.11 0.01 16.53
N GLU A 284 -3.83 0.65 17.44
CA GLU A 284 -4.85 0.02 18.27
C GLU A 284 -5.95 -0.61 17.42
N ALA A 285 -6.47 0.12 16.42
CA ALA A 285 -7.49 -0.39 15.50
C ALA A 285 -6.98 -1.60 14.71
N LEU A 286 -5.74 -1.54 14.20
CA LEU A 286 -5.12 -2.65 13.48
C LEU A 286 -4.97 -3.89 14.39
N GLN A 287 -4.46 -3.75 15.61
CA GLN A 287 -4.29 -4.85 16.57
C GLN A 287 -5.62 -5.52 16.90
N VAL A 288 -6.68 -4.74 17.11
CA VAL A 288 -8.03 -5.26 17.33
C VAL A 288 -8.50 -6.08 16.13
N GLN A 289 -8.32 -5.59 14.91
CA GLN A 289 -8.71 -6.31 13.69
C GLN A 289 -7.90 -7.60 13.49
N LEU A 290 -6.58 -7.56 13.70
CA LEU A 290 -5.71 -8.73 13.55
C LEU A 290 -6.02 -9.81 14.60
N ALA A 291 -6.27 -9.41 15.84
CA ALA A 291 -6.68 -10.34 16.90
C ALA A 291 -8.05 -10.97 16.60
N ALA A 292 -8.99 -10.22 16.05
CA ALA A 292 -10.29 -10.74 15.65
C ALA A 292 -10.20 -11.72 14.46
N LEU A 293 -9.32 -11.48 13.51
CA LEU A 293 -9.12 -12.32 12.31
C LEU A 293 -8.35 -13.61 12.60
N TYR A 294 -7.27 -13.51 13.38
CA TYR A 294 -6.29 -14.59 13.50
C TYR A 294 -6.20 -15.18 14.92
N GLY A 295 -6.83 -14.54 15.88
CA GLY A 295 -6.81 -14.93 17.28
C GLY A 295 -5.92 -14.06 18.17
N PRO A 296 -6.00 -14.23 19.49
CA PRO A 296 -5.22 -13.45 20.45
C PRO A 296 -3.72 -13.49 20.19
N GLY A 297 -3.03 -12.38 20.39
CA GLY A 297 -1.59 -12.22 20.17
C GLY A 297 -1.21 -11.81 18.75
N PHE A 298 -2.13 -11.88 17.77
CA PHE A 298 -1.87 -11.31 16.44
C PHE A 298 -1.99 -9.80 16.49
N GLY A 299 -0.96 -9.14 15.96
CA GLY A 299 -0.79 -7.70 15.96
C GLY A 299 0.18 -7.19 17.02
N ASP A 300 0.35 -7.90 18.15
CA ASP A 300 1.16 -7.48 19.30
C ASP A 300 2.23 -8.48 19.76
N SER A 301 2.24 -9.72 19.25
CA SER A 301 3.22 -10.75 19.63
C SER A 301 4.24 -11.02 18.50
N PRO A 302 5.55 -10.88 18.77
CA PRO A 302 6.59 -11.23 17.80
C PRO A 302 6.64 -12.73 17.47
N ASP A 303 6.13 -13.59 18.33
CA ASP A 303 6.08 -15.04 18.12
C ASP A 303 4.94 -15.49 17.19
N LEU A 304 4.05 -14.55 16.83
CA LEU A 304 2.97 -14.75 15.86
C LEU A 304 3.07 -13.72 14.74
N LEU A 305 2.61 -12.51 15.00
CA LEU A 305 2.66 -11.36 14.13
C LEU A 305 2.67 -10.09 14.99
N PHE A 306 3.78 -9.35 14.97
CA PHE A 306 3.92 -8.03 15.59
C PHE A 306 3.94 -6.95 14.50
N MET A 307 2.95 -6.06 14.51
CA MET A 307 2.73 -5.08 13.46
C MET A 307 2.33 -3.72 14.04
N THR A 308 3.07 -2.66 13.68
CA THR A 308 2.86 -1.30 14.20
C THR A 308 2.45 -0.29 13.14
N GLU A 309 2.58 -0.65 11.83
CA GLU A 309 2.21 0.19 10.71
C GLU A 309 1.96 -0.67 9.45
N GLY A 310 1.43 -0.08 8.39
CA GLY A 310 0.92 -0.83 7.24
C GLY A 310 1.95 -1.25 6.20
N SER A 311 3.07 -0.54 6.05
CA SER A 311 3.99 -0.71 4.92
C SER A 311 4.97 -1.87 5.07
N GLY A 312 5.38 -2.16 6.31
CA GLY A 312 6.44 -3.10 6.64
C GLY A 312 7.85 -2.51 6.59
N LEU A 313 8.00 -1.19 6.58
CA LEU A 313 9.30 -0.52 6.67
C LEU A 313 9.92 -0.61 8.06
N GLY A 314 9.08 -0.69 9.09
CA GLY A 314 9.54 -0.80 10.48
C GLY A 314 10.30 -2.10 10.75
N ARG A 315 11.62 -2.01 10.91
CA ARG A 315 12.50 -3.18 11.13
C ARG A 315 12.32 -3.88 12.47
N HIS A 316 11.56 -3.28 13.40
CA HIS A 316 11.21 -3.89 14.69
C HIS A 316 10.02 -4.86 14.59
N GLN A 317 9.24 -4.81 13.51
CA GLN A 317 8.12 -5.70 13.25
C GLN A 317 8.61 -7.14 13.04
N ARG A 318 7.83 -8.12 13.51
CA ARG A 318 8.21 -9.54 13.51
C ARG A 318 7.04 -10.43 13.12
N THR A 319 7.38 -11.56 12.52
CA THR A 319 6.46 -12.70 12.37
C THR A 319 7.24 -13.99 12.32
N THR A 320 6.58 -15.09 12.67
CA THR A 320 7.06 -16.44 12.41
C THR A 320 6.45 -16.98 11.11
N ALA A 321 7.05 -18.00 10.50
CA ALA A 321 6.43 -18.63 9.34
C ALA A 321 5.10 -19.31 9.71
N SER A 322 4.99 -19.91 10.90
CA SER A 322 3.73 -20.48 11.40
C SER A 322 2.67 -19.41 11.62
N GLY A 323 3.02 -18.28 12.23
CA GLY A 323 2.10 -17.16 12.40
C GLY A 323 1.63 -16.59 11.05
N PHE A 324 2.55 -16.43 10.10
CA PHE A 324 2.20 -15.92 8.77
C PHE A 324 1.41 -16.94 7.92
N MET A 325 1.60 -18.23 8.15
CA MET A 325 0.79 -19.27 7.52
C MET A 325 -0.69 -19.13 7.88
N ARG A 326 -1.01 -18.84 9.16
CA ARG A 326 -2.40 -18.57 9.58
C ARG A 326 -2.98 -17.34 8.87
N VAL A 327 -2.15 -16.34 8.56
CA VAL A 327 -2.57 -15.20 7.74
C VAL A 327 -2.94 -15.67 6.34
N LEU A 328 -2.13 -16.51 5.71
CA LEU A 328 -2.41 -17.03 4.36
C LEU A 328 -3.65 -17.93 4.34
N GLU A 329 -3.85 -18.79 5.33
CA GLU A 329 -5.05 -19.63 5.43
C GLU A 329 -6.33 -18.78 5.39
N GLN A 330 -6.35 -17.68 6.12
CA GLN A 330 -7.49 -16.75 6.15
C GLN A 330 -7.57 -15.86 4.91
N PHE A 331 -6.43 -15.54 4.27
CA PHE A 331 -6.38 -14.72 3.06
C PHE A 331 -6.72 -15.50 1.78
N LEU A 332 -6.86 -16.82 1.85
CA LEU A 332 -7.12 -17.70 0.69
C LEU A 332 -8.29 -17.23 -0.20
N PRO A 333 -9.44 -16.76 0.33
CA PRO A 333 -10.53 -16.22 -0.52
C PRO A 333 -10.15 -15.01 -1.36
N HIS A 334 -9.06 -14.34 -1.02
CA HIS A 334 -8.55 -13.13 -1.66
C HIS A 334 -7.18 -13.36 -2.33
N ALA A 335 -6.80 -14.62 -2.55
CA ALA A 335 -5.49 -14.97 -3.12
C ALA A 335 -5.24 -14.33 -4.49
N ASP A 336 -6.31 -14.07 -5.26
CA ASP A 336 -6.28 -13.41 -6.57
C ASP A 336 -5.85 -11.92 -6.52
N LEU A 337 -5.84 -11.29 -5.33
CA LEU A 337 -5.25 -9.96 -5.14
C LEU A 337 -3.71 -9.97 -5.19
N LEU A 338 -3.08 -11.14 -4.98
CA LEU A 338 -1.64 -11.27 -5.06
C LEU A 338 -1.16 -11.28 -6.51
N PRO A 339 -0.04 -10.64 -6.82
CA PRO A 339 0.53 -10.68 -8.17
C PRO A 339 0.95 -12.09 -8.56
N VAL A 340 0.60 -12.47 -9.79
CA VAL A 340 1.04 -13.73 -10.40
C VAL A 340 2.50 -13.60 -10.84
N SER A 341 3.32 -14.57 -10.46
CA SER A 341 4.72 -14.67 -10.88
C SER A 341 5.12 -16.14 -11.03
N GLY A 342 5.27 -16.60 -12.28
CA GLY A 342 5.45 -18.03 -12.59
C GLY A 342 4.21 -18.84 -12.20
N SER A 343 4.41 -19.88 -11.43
CA SER A 343 3.36 -20.77 -10.90
C SER A 343 2.74 -20.25 -9.60
N ALA A 344 3.22 -19.13 -9.03
CA ALA A 344 2.83 -18.65 -7.72
C ALA A 344 2.05 -17.34 -7.77
N LEU A 345 1.06 -17.22 -6.90
CA LEU A 345 0.43 -15.98 -6.42
C LEU A 345 1.21 -15.54 -5.21
N ARG A 346 2.02 -14.49 -5.29
CA ARG A 346 2.96 -14.18 -4.18
C ARG A 346 3.20 -12.70 -3.96
N LYS A 347 3.46 -12.35 -2.71
CA LYS A 347 3.97 -11.06 -2.26
C LYS A 347 5.44 -11.17 -1.90
N SER A 348 6.23 -10.20 -2.29
CA SER A 348 7.61 -10.03 -1.82
C SER A 348 7.68 -9.12 -0.61
N GLY A 349 8.62 -9.40 0.31
CA GLY A 349 9.06 -8.51 1.38
C GLY A 349 10.56 -8.27 1.23
N THR A 350 10.99 -7.02 1.01
CA THR A 350 12.40 -6.72 0.76
C THR A 350 12.82 -5.48 1.52
N LEU A 351 13.89 -5.61 2.30
CA LEU A 351 14.71 -4.54 2.88
C LEU A 351 16.18 -4.97 2.75
N THR A 352 17.11 -4.10 3.02
CA THR A 352 18.54 -4.50 3.06
C THR A 352 18.73 -5.65 4.05
N GLY A 353 19.21 -6.80 3.57
CA GLY A 353 19.39 -8.02 4.37
C GLY A 353 18.09 -8.75 4.74
N VAL A 354 16.97 -8.44 4.08
CA VAL A 354 15.68 -9.10 4.25
C VAL A 354 15.10 -9.44 2.88
N TYR A 355 14.88 -10.72 2.59
CA TYR A 355 14.40 -11.20 1.30
C TYR A 355 13.34 -12.28 1.51
N ASN A 356 12.06 -11.90 1.47
CA ASN A 356 10.95 -12.76 1.83
C ASN A 356 10.00 -12.97 0.64
N TYR A 357 9.31 -14.11 0.67
CA TYR A 357 8.12 -14.40 -0.12
C TYR A 357 7.04 -15.05 0.74
N ALA A 358 5.78 -14.73 0.46
CA ALA A 358 4.64 -15.46 0.99
C ALA A 358 3.51 -15.45 -0.05
N GLY A 359 2.76 -16.54 -0.11
CA GLY A 359 1.67 -16.68 -1.07
C GLY A 359 1.30 -18.13 -1.30
N TYR A 360 0.90 -18.45 -2.53
CA TYR A 360 0.37 -19.76 -2.88
C TYR A 360 0.96 -20.24 -4.19
N PHE A 361 1.45 -21.46 -4.24
CA PHE A 361 1.67 -22.14 -5.51
C PHE A 361 0.34 -22.65 -6.07
N ASN A 362 0.16 -22.53 -7.38
CA ASN A 362 -0.99 -23.07 -8.07
C ASN A 362 -0.62 -24.43 -8.66
N ALA A 363 -0.97 -25.52 -7.97
CA ALA A 363 -0.75 -26.90 -8.38
C ALA A 363 -2.04 -27.55 -8.92
N ALA A 364 -1.92 -28.77 -9.43
CA ALA A 364 -3.05 -29.47 -10.07
C ALA A 364 -4.21 -29.76 -9.13
N ASP A 365 -3.93 -29.97 -7.85
CA ASP A 365 -4.87 -30.35 -6.78
C ASP A 365 -5.26 -29.19 -5.86
N GLY A 366 -4.74 -27.97 -6.10
CA GLY A 366 -5.12 -26.78 -5.34
C GLY A 366 -4.01 -25.79 -5.10
N LEU A 367 -4.29 -24.84 -4.21
CA LEU A 367 -3.34 -23.81 -3.80
C LEU A 367 -2.55 -24.27 -2.58
N TYR A 368 -1.22 -24.30 -2.72
CA TYR A 368 -0.28 -24.66 -1.66
C TYR A 368 0.26 -23.37 -1.01
N PRO A 369 -0.18 -22.99 0.21
CA PRO A 369 0.35 -21.83 0.87
C PRO A 369 1.80 -22.04 1.30
N PHE A 370 2.63 -21.01 1.12
CA PHE A 370 4.02 -21.03 1.49
C PHE A 370 4.50 -19.73 2.11
N VAL A 371 5.47 -19.83 3.00
CA VAL A 371 6.16 -18.70 3.64
C VAL A 371 7.66 -18.93 3.59
N ILE A 372 8.39 -17.97 3.06
CA ILE A 372 9.86 -17.89 3.03
C ILE A 372 10.26 -16.60 3.72
N LEU A 373 10.96 -16.69 4.85
CA LEU A 373 11.52 -15.56 5.58
C LEU A 373 13.03 -15.71 5.64
N THR A 374 13.77 -14.84 4.96
CA THR A 374 15.24 -14.82 5.01
C THR A 374 15.75 -13.46 5.46
N ASN A 375 16.41 -13.44 6.63
CA ASN A 375 17.05 -12.26 7.20
C ASN A 375 18.55 -12.49 7.19
N GLN A 376 19.16 -12.34 6.01
CA GLN A 376 20.57 -12.66 5.75
C GLN A 376 21.12 -11.76 4.64
N PRO A 377 22.46 -11.58 4.53
CA PRO A 377 23.08 -10.71 3.52
C PRO A 377 22.80 -11.15 2.08
N GLU A 378 22.77 -12.48 1.84
CA GLU A 378 22.57 -13.06 0.51
C GLU A 378 21.07 -13.25 0.20
N ASN A 379 20.69 -12.90 -1.01
CA ASN A 379 19.33 -13.11 -1.50
C ASN A 379 19.20 -14.50 -2.14
N THR A 380 18.70 -15.44 -1.37
CA THR A 380 18.47 -16.84 -1.79
C THR A 380 17.01 -17.18 -2.01
N ARG A 381 16.09 -16.21 -1.85
CA ARG A 381 14.63 -16.46 -1.84
C ARG A 381 14.11 -17.09 -3.13
N ASP A 382 14.69 -16.74 -4.31
CA ASP A 382 14.23 -17.30 -5.59
C ASP A 382 14.67 -18.77 -5.69
N ALA A 383 15.89 -19.10 -5.29
CA ALA A 383 16.35 -20.49 -5.23
C ALA A 383 15.53 -21.33 -4.24
N LEU A 384 15.18 -20.76 -3.07
CA LEU A 384 14.26 -21.40 -2.10
C LEU A 384 12.89 -21.66 -2.71
N LEU A 385 12.35 -20.68 -3.44
CA LEU A 385 11.05 -20.83 -4.11
C LEU A 385 11.09 -21.97 -5.14
N ASP A 386 12.12 -22.03 -5.96
CA ASP A 386 12.31 -23.07 -6.97
C ASP A 386 12.44 -24.48 -6.34
N GLU A 387 13.16 -24.59 -5.22
CA GLU A 387 13.26 -25.86 -4.49
C GLU A 387 11.93 -26.27 -3.85
N LEU A 388 11.17 -25.34 -3.31
CA LEU A 388 9.83 -25.64 -2.76
C LEU A 388 8.85 -26.06 -3.88
N GLU A 389 8.92 -25.44 -5.05
CA GLU A 389 8.07 -25.79 -6.17
C GLU A 389 8.28 -27.25 -6.64
N ARG A 390 9.52 -27.75 -6.56
CA ARG A 390 9.84 -29.16 -6.89
C ARG A 390 9.22 -30.19 -5.94
N LEU A 391 8.76 -29.74 -4.76
CA LEU A 391 8.07 -30.62 -3.80
C LEU A 391 6.58 -30.79 -4.12
N LEU A 392 6.06 -29.97 -5.03
CA LEU A 392 4.64 -30.04 -5.42
C LEU A 392 4.37 -31.25 -6.33
N PRO A 393 3.14 -31.78 -6.33
CA PRO A 393 2.73 -32.76 -7.31
C PRO A 393 2.97 -32.28 -8.73
N GLU A 394 3.57 -33.10 -9.57
CA GLU A 394 3.73 -32.79 -11.00
C GLU A 394 2.38 -32.39 -11.58
N ARG A 395 2.34 -31.31 -12.35
CA ARG A 395 1.15 -30.96 -13.13
C ARG A 395 0.91 -32.10 -14.11
N GLY A 396 -0.04 -32.96 -13.78
CA GLY A 396 -0.42 -34.04 -14.67
C GLY A 396 -0.69 -33.45 -16.05
N SER A 397 -0.01 -33.96 -17.08
CA SER A 397 -0.37 -33.67 -18.44
C SER A 397 -1.85 -34.02 -18.57
N VAL A 398 -2.69 -32.96 -18.68
CA VAL A 398 -4.12 -33.16 -19.01
C VAL A 398 -4.15 -33.90 -20.33
N PRO A 399 -4.80 -35.07 -20.40
CA PRO A 399 -4.88 -35.88 -21.64
C PRO A 399 -5.66 -35.15 -22.74
#